data_9ba505259d0b4f40bcfcb1257d4a55ee
#
_entry.id   9ba505259d0b4f40bcfcb1257d4a55ee
#
_cell.length_a   1.000
_cell.length_b   1.000
_cell.length_c   1.000
_cell.angle_alpha   90.00
_cell.angle_beta   90.00
_cell.angle_gamma   90.00
#
_symmetry.space_group_name_H-M   'P 1'
#
loop_
_entity.id
_entity.type
_entity.pdbx_description
1 polymer ?
#
loop_
_entity_poly.entity_id
_entity_poly.type
_entity_poly.pdbx_seq_one_letter_code
_entity_poly.pdbx_strand_id
1 'polypeptide(L)'
;GMENLFFELIRLSIGTGGELSSAPTSNQWRQLFAMAKKQAVAGICFEGVQKLAKGNAAMVKNLPETLLMQWLTFAANIQDRNELMDQRCSELQHELNEAGFRTSILKGQGIGSLYEPQLKQLRHPGDIDIWVDGGMAKAMRFCIEKFGRVEYDYVNAHTPFFKDVEVELHWRPFVFSNLLRNAKAQKWLET
;
A
#
# COMPACT_ATOMS: atom_id res chain seq x y z
N GLY A 1 -7.89 0.04 -27.63
CA GLY A 1 -6.43 0.17 -27.43
C GLY A 1 -6.00 -0.49 -26.13
N MET A 2 -4.68 -0.60 -25.89
CA MET A 2 -4.12 -1.24 -24.68
C MET A 2 -4.60 -0.61 -23.37
N GLU A 3 -4.73 0.71 -23.32
CA GLU A 3 -5.22 1.42 -22.15
C GLU A 3 -6.65 0.99 -21.78
N ASN A 4 -7.52 0.83 -22.77
CA ASN A 4 -8.88 0.34 -22.53
C ASN A 4 -8.90 -1.06 -21.92
N LEU A 5 -8.13 -2.00 -22.48
CA LEU A 5 -7.99 -3.35 -21.92
C LEU A 5 -7.45 -3.34 -20.51
N PHE A 6 -6.50 -2.46 -20.21
CA PHE A 6 -5.96 -2.30 -18.87
C PHE A 6 -6.99 -1.81 -17.86
N PHE A 7 -7.77 -0.77 -18.22
CA PHE A 7 -8.85 -0.28 -17.36
C PHE A 7 -10.01 -1.29 -17.21
N GLU A 8 -10.35 -2.03 -18.26
CA GLU A 8 -11.32 -3.11 -18.20
C GLU A 8 -10.87 -4.20 -17.20
N LEU A 9 -9.58 -4.60 -17.27
CA LEU A 9 -8.99 -5.57 -16.33
C LEU A 9 -9.05 -5.05 -14.89
N ILE A 10 -8.69 -3.78 -14.65
CA ILE A 10 -8.78 -3.17 -13.32
C ILE A 10 -10.21 -3.19 -12.80
N ARG A 11 -11.21 -2.75 -13.62
CA ARG A 11 -12.61 -2.72 -13.22
C ARG A 11 -13.12 -4.11 -12.86
N LEU A 12 -12.76 -5.11 -13.65
CA LEU A 12 -13.09 -6.50 -13.38
C LEU A 12 -12.46 -6.95 -12.05
N SER A 13 -11.20 -6.61 -11.83
CA SER A 13 -10.45 -6.97 -10.62
C SER A 13 -11.10 -6.42 -9.35
N ILE A 14 -11.56 -5.18 -9.38
CA ILE A 14 -12.21 -4.51 -8.23
C ILE A 14 -13.73 -4.68 -8.17
N GLY A 15 -14.32 -5.43 -9.11
CA GLY A 15 -15.75 -5.74 -9.09
C GLY A 15 -16.68 -4.63 -9.61
N THR A 16 -16.16 -3.60 -10.31
CA THR A 16 -16.95 -2.49 -10.86
C THR A 16 -17.24 -2.62 -12.36
N GLY A 17 -16.72 -3.67 -13.00
CA GLY A 17 -16.95 -3.97 -14.41
C GLY A 17 -16.82 -5.47 -14.64
N GLY A 18 -17.55 -5.99 -15.63
CA GLY A 18 -17.75 -7.43 -15.78
C GLY A 18 -16.92 -8.15 -16.83
N GLU A 19 -16.45 -7.48 -17.89
CA GLU A 19 -15.89 -8.18 -19.06
C GLU A 19 -14.77 -7.38 -19.75
N LEU A 20 -13.88 -8.10 -20.42
CA LEU A 20 -12.98 -7.53 -21.41
C LEU A 20 -13.70 -7.40 -22.76
N SER A 21 -13.45 -6.33 -23.50
CA SER A 21 -14.01 -6.10 -24.84
C SER A 21 -13.54 -7.12 -25.87
N SER A 22 -12.38 -7.74 -25.64
CA SER A 22 -11.83 -8.79 -26.51
C SER A 22 -10.82 -9.64 -25.75
N ALA A 23 -10.62 -10.88 -26.18
CA ALA A 23 -9.57 -11.74 -25.64
C ALA A 23 -8.19 -11.16 -26.04
N PRO A 24 -7.34 -10.79 -25.07
CA PRO A 24 -6.03 -10.25 -25.36
C PRO A 24 -5.14 -11.28 -26.07
N THR A 25 -4.29 -10.82 -27.00
CA THR A 25 -3.22 -11.63 -27.58
C THR A 25 -2.11 -11.89 -26.53
N SER A 26 -1.23 -12.84 -26.81
CA SER A 26 -0.09 -13.12 -25.93
C SER A 26 0.79 -11.88 -25.70
N ASN A 27 0.97 -11.04 -26.72
CA ASN A 27 1.73 -9.79 -26.59
C ASN A 27 0.98 -8.75 -25.73
N GLN A 28 -0.34 -8.65 -25.90
CA GLN A 28 -1.17 -7.75 -25.06
C GLN A 28 -1.15 -8.20 -23.60
N TRP A 29 -1.16 -9.49 -23.29
CA TRP A 29 -1.01 -10.00 -21.93
C TRP A 29 0.33 -9.59 -21.30
N ARG A 30 1.45 -9.67 -22.05
CA ARG A 30 2.76 -9.18 -21.58
C ARG A 30 2.74 -7.67 -21.30
N GLN A 31 2.08 -6.91 -22.16
CA GLN A 31 1.94 -5.46 -21.97
C GLN A 31 1.07 -5.13 -20.76
N LEU A 32 -0.05 -5.83 -20.57
CA LEU A 32 -0.92 -5.67 -19.40
C LEU A 32 -0.17 -5.94 -18.08
N PHE A 33 0.62 -7.01 -18.03
CA PHE A 33 1.45 -7.31 -16.87
C PHE A 33 2.50 -6.22 -16.61
N ALA A 34 3.18 -5.75 -17.65
CA ALA A 34 4.14 -4.66 -17.54
C ALA A 34 3.50 -3.36 -17.04
N MET A 35 2.34 -2.99 -17.59
CA MET A 35 1.56 -1.83 -17.16
C MET A 35 1.11 -1.97 -15.69
N ALA A 36 0.60 -3.13 -15.31
CA ALA A 36 0.16 -3.41 -13.95
C ALA A 36 1.30 -3.30 -12.92
N LYS A 37 2.50 -3.77 -13.27
CA LYS A 37 3.70 -3.58 -12.43
C LYS A 37 4.09 -2.11 -12.33
N LYS A 38 4.13 -1.40 -13.45
CA LYS A 38 4.50 0.03 -13.50
C LYS A 38 3.53 0.90 -12.67
N GLN A 39 2.25 0.54 -12.65
CA GLN A 39 1.22 1.26 -11.89
C GLN A 39 1.00 0.71 -10.46
N ALA A 40 1.85 -0.23 -10.03
CA ALA A 40 1.77 -0.86 -8.71
C ALA A 40 0.41 -1.54 -8.41
N VAL A 41 -0.24 -2.10 -9.43
CA VAL A 41 -1.53 -2.80 -9.32
C VAL A 41 -1.48 -4.25 -9.83
N ALA A 42 -0.28 -4.82 -9.94
CA ALA A 42 -0.10 -6.17 -10.52
C ALA A 42 -0.80 -7.26 -9.71
N GLY A 43 -0.81 -7.18 -8.39
CA GLY A 43 -1.55 -8.10 -7.52
C GLY A 43 -3.05 -7.97 -7.72
N ILE A 44 -3.57 -6.75 -7.74
CA ILE A 44 -5.00 -6.47 -7.98
C ILE A 44 -5.43 -6.97 -9.35
N CYS A 45 -4.67 -6.68 -10.41
CA CYS A 45 -4.97 -7.15 -11.76
C CYS A 45 -4.93 -8.68 -11.88
N PHE A 46 -4.12 -9.37 -11.08
CA PHE A 46 -4.10 -10.83 -11.05
C PHE A 46 -5.43 -11.42 -10.56
N GLU A 47 -6.10 -10.77 -9.62
CA GLU A 47 -7.46 -11.15 -9.22
C GLU A 47 -8.44 -11.13 -10.41
N GLY A 48 -8.34 -10.13 -11.28
CA GLY A 48 -9.10 -10.06 -12.52
C GLY A 48 -8.78 -11.21 -13.49
N VAL A 49 -7.51 -11.57 -13.62
CA VAL A 49 -7.08 -12.74 -14.43
C VAL A 49 -7.69 -14.03 -13.88
N GLN A 50 -7.69 -14.22 -12.58
CA GLN A 50 -8.31 -15.39 -11.94
C GLN A 50 -9.83 -15.43 -12.14
N LYS A 51 -10.51 -14.29 -12.04
CA LYS A 51 -11.95 -14.17 -12.32
C LYS A 51 -12.27 -14.56 -13.75
N LEU A 52 -11.47 -14.09 -14.72
CA LEU A 52 -11.62 -14.49 -16.13
C LEU A 52 -11.40 -15.98 -16.34
N ALA A 53 -10.34 -16.54 -15.75
CA ALA A 53 -10.05 -17.97 -15.86
C ALA A 53 -11.20 -18.85 -15.33
N LYS A 54 -11.88 -18.42 -14.28
CA LYS A 54 -13.02 -19.15 -13.69
C LYS A 54 -14.33 -18.92 -14.43
N GLY A 55 -14.60 -17.68 -14.87
CA GLY A 55 -15.90 -17.27 -15.43
C GLY A 55 -15.96 -17.27 -16.95
N ASN A 56 -14.87 -16.97 -17.63
CA ASN A 56 -14.78 -16.90 -19.09
C ASN A 56 -13.37 -17.28 -19.59
N ALA A 57 -13.06 -18.57 -19.53
CA ALA A 57 -11.72 -19.10 -19.89
C ALA A 57 -11.28 -18.74 -21.32
N ALA A 58 -12.21 -18.47 -22.24
CA ALA A 58 -11.89 -18.05 -23.60
C ALA A 58 -11.11 -16.73 -23.64
N MET A 59 -11.29 -15.84 -22.65
CA MET A 59 -10.57 -14.56 -22.56
C MET A 59 -9.10 -14.74 -22.20
N VAL A 60 -8.76 -15.81 -21.50
CA VAL A 60 -7.36 -16.10 -21.09
C VAL A 60 -6.65 -17.13 -21.97
N LYS A 61 -7.28 -17.58 -23.07
CA LYS A 61 -6.75 -18.64 -23.95
C LYS A 61 -5.36 -18.35 -24.53
N ASN A 62 -5.05 -17.07 -24.74
CA ASN A 62 -3.75 -16.63 -25.28
C ASN A 62 -2.77 -16.14 -24.19
N LEU A 63 -3.11 -16.30 -22.91
CA LEU A 63 -2.22 -15.97 -21.82
C LEU A 63 -1.12 -17.04 -21.73
N PRO A 64 0.17 -16.70 -21.98
CA PRO A 64 1.23 -17.69 -21.90
C PRO A 64 1.36 -18.27 -20.49
N GLU A 65 1.51 -19.58 -20.39
CA GLU A 65 1.64 -20.28 -19.09
C GLU A 65 2.82 -19.72 -18.27
N THR A 66 3.95 -19.46 -18.90
CA THR A 66 5.12 -18.87 -18.25
C THR A 66 4.81 -17.48 -17.68
N LEU A 67 4.04 -16.66 -18.38
CA LEU A 67 3.61 -15.35 -17.91
C LEU A 67 2.60 -15.47 -16.76
N LEU A 68 1.67 -16.42 -16.84
CA LEU A 68 0.73 -16.70 -15.77
C LEU A 68 1.47 -17.07 -14.48
N MET A 69 2.48 -17.94 -14.57
CA MET A 69 3.30 -18.34 -13.42
C MET A 69 4.12 -17.18 -12.86
N GLN A 70 4.67 -16.32 -13.70
CA GLN A 70 5.36 -15.11 -13.26
C GLN A 70 4.42 -14.16 -12.54
N TRP A 71 3.20 -13.97 -13.05
CA TRP A 71 2.21 -13.08 -12.44
C TRP A 71 1.68 -13.62 -11.12
N LEU A 72 1.43 -14.93 -11.06
CA LEU A 72 1.07 -15.64 -9.82
C LEU A 72 2.14 -15.46 -8.75
N THR A 73 3.40 -15.71 -9.08
CA THR A 73 4.54 -15.55 -8.16
C THR A 73 4.65 -14.11 -7.68
N PHE A 74 4.47 -13.14 -8.58
CA PHE A 74 4.52 -11.73 -8.23
C PHE A 74 3.39 -11.35 -7.27
N ALA A 75 2.17 -11.82 -7.52
CA ALA A 75 1.01 -11.58 -6.65
C ALA A 75 1.17 -12.26 -5.28
N ALA A 76 1.70 -13.48 -5.22
CA ALA A 76 2.01 -14.18 -3.98
C ALA A 76 3.04 -13.41 -3.13
N ASN A 77 4.11 -12.92 -3.75
CA ASN A 77 5.12 -12.11 -3.06
C ASN A 77 4.54 -10.79 -2.49
N ILE A 78 3.60 -10.17 -3.21
CA ILE A 78 2.87 -8.98 -2.70
C ILE A 78 2.06 -9.37 -1.45
N GLN A 79 1.37 -10.49 -1.47
CA GLN A 79 0.57 -10.96 -0.34
C GLN A 79 1.44 -11.23 0.88
N ASP A 80 2.53 -11.97 0.72
CA ASP A 80 3.49 -12.25 1.80
C ASP A 80 4.06 -10.95 2.39
N ARG A 81 4.37 -9.98 1.52
CA ARG A 81 4.85 -8.67 1.96
C ARG A 81 3.80 -7.89 2.74
N ASN A 82 2.54 -7.93 2.34
CA ASN A 82 1.44 -7.29 3.07
C ASN A 82 1.20 -7.95 4.45
N GLU A 83 1.31 -9.26 4.56
CA GLU A 83 1.22 -9.97 5.83
C GLU A 83 2.35 -9.55 6.78
N LEU A 84 3.59 -9.44 6.27
CA LEU A 84 4.72 -8.91 7.04
C LEU A 84 4.45 -7.46 7.48
N MET A 85 3.94 -6.61 6.59
CA MET A 85 3.62 -5.21 6.90
C MET A 85 2.56 -5.10 8.00
N ASP A 86 1.51 -5.93 7.96
CA ASP A 86 0.47 -5.97 9.00
C ASP A 86 1.07 -6.38 10.35
N GLN A 87 1.96 -7.37 10.37
CA GLN A 87 2.67 -7.77 11.58
C GLN A 87 3.55 -6.64 12.11
N ARG A 88 4.36 -6.00 11.27
CA ARG A 88 5.23 -4.88 11.66
C ARG A 88 4.44 -3.66 12.17
N CYS A 89 3.29 -3.37 11.58
CA CYS A 89 2.40 -2.33 12.10
C CYS A 89 1.94 -2.64 13.52
N SER A 90 1.55 -3.87 13.81
CA SER A 90 1.12 -4.28 15.15
C SER A 90 2.26 -4.20 16.18
N GLU A 91 3.45 -4.68 15.83
CA GLU A 91 4.64 -4.59 16.67
C GLU A 91 5.01 -3.12 16.97
N LEU A 92 5.01 -2.28 15.96
CA LEU A 92 5.32 -0.85 16.06
C LEU A 92 4.32 -0.10 16.95
N GLN A 93 3.02 -0.34 16.74
CA GLN A 93 1.98 0.28 17.57
C GLN A 93 2.09 -0.15 19.03
N HIS A 94 2.35 -1.43 19.28
CA HIS A 94 2.56 -1.93 20.64
C HIS A 94 3.75 -1.23 21.30
N GLU A 95 4.90 -1.17 20.66
CA GLU A 95 6.11 -0.54 21.19
C GLU A 95 5.92 0.95 21.47
N LEU A 96 5.28 1.68 20.55
CA LEU A 96 5.02 3.11 20.74
C LEU A 96 3.98 3.37 21.84
N ASN A 97 2.97 2.51 21.97
CA ASN A 97 1.99 2.59 23.05
C ASN A 97 2.66 2.35 24.42
N GLU A 98 3.56 1.36 24.54
CA GLU A 98 4.37 1.14 25.74
C GLU A 98 5.26 2.34 26.08
N ALA A 99 5.73 3.07 25.08
CA ALA A 99 6.48 4.33 25.23
C ALA A 99 5.59 5.54 25.57
N GLY A 100 4.27 5.34 25.72
CA GLY A 100 3.32 6.37 26.11
C GLY A 100 2.80 7.26 24.99
N PHE A 101 2.82 6.76 23.74
CA PHE A 101 2.21 7.43 22.59
C PHE A 101 0.84 6.84 22.26
N ARG A 102 -0.09 7.71 21.86
CA ARG A 102 -1.24 7.29 21.04
C ARG A 102 -0.81 7.26 19.59
N THR A 103 -1.23 6.26 18.85
CA THR A 103 -0.74 6.02 17.49
C THR A 103 -1.87 5.81 16.49
N SER A 104 -1.62 6.13 15.22
CA SER A 104 -2.48 5.78 14.10
C SER A 104 -1.66 5.52 12.85
N ILE A 105 -1.93 4.42 12.14
CA ILE A 105 -1.35 4.15 10.83
C ILE A 105 -2.01 5.07 9.79
N LEU A 106 -1.21 5.89 9.10
CA LEU A 106 -1.73 6.96 8.22
C LEU A 106 -2.07 6.48 6.81
N LYS A 107 -1.22 5.65 6.24
CA LYS A 107 -1.31 5.18 4.85
C LYS A 107 -1.20 3.66 4.80
N GLY A 108 -1.26 3.14 3.59
CA GLY A 108 -0.97 1.74 3.36
C GLY A 108 -1.90 0.82 4.16
N GLN A 109 -1.37 0.17 5.17
CA GLN A 109 -2.10 -0.80 5.99
C GLN A 109 -3.29 -0.17 6.76
N GLY A 110 -3.18 1.09 7.18
CA GLY A 110 -4.29 1.81 7.83
C GLY A 110 -5.49 2.01 6.90
N ILE A 111 -5.24 2.48 5.67
CA ILE A 111 -6.29 2.65 4.65
C ILE A 111 -6.76 1.29 4.11
N GLY A 112 -5.92 0.28 4.13
CA GLY A 112 -6.24 -1.08 3.69
C GLY A 112 -7.48 -1.66 4.37
N SER A 113 -7.82 -1.23 5.58
CA SER A 113 -9.04 -1.62 6.27
C SER A 113 -10.34 -1.21 5.57
N LEU A 114 -10.27 -0.25 4.64
CA LEU A 114 -11.39 0.23 3.84
C LEU A 114 -11.61 -0.60 2.56
N TYR A 115 -10.68 -1.50 2.22
CA TYR A 115 -10.79 -2.38 1.05
C TYR A 115 -11.41 -3.71 1.42
N GLU A 116 -12.00 -4.36 0.44
CA GLU A 116 -12.36 -5.77 0.56
C GLU A 116 -11.14 -6.61 1.01
N PRO A 117 -11.28 -7.57 1.93
CA PRO A 117 -10.14 -8.30 2.50
C PRO A 117 -9.21 -8.92 1.45
N GLN A 118 -9.77 -9.43 0.35
CA GLN A 118 -9.01 -10.02 -0.75
C GLN A 118 -8.15 -8.98 -1.48
N LEU A 119 -8.70 -7.78 -1.75
CA LEU A 119 -7.99 -6.70 -2.43
C LEU A 119 -6.95 -6.03 -1.52
N LYS A 120 -7.21 -5.98 -0.22
CA LYS A 120 -6.25 -5.44 0.76
C LYS A 120 -4.90 -6.14 0.64
N GLN A 121 -4.89 -7.47 0.60
CA GLN A 121 -3.67 -8.27 0.56
C GLN A 121 -2.95 -8.23 -0.80
N LEU A 122 -3.63 -7.78 -1.85
CA LEU A 122 -3.08 -7.68 -3.21
C LEU A 122 -2.59 -6.26 -3.57
N ARG A 123 -2.79 -5.28 -2.68
CA ARG A 123 -2.22 -3.94 -2.83
C ARG A 123 -0.70 -4.00 -2.76
N HIS A 124 -0.04 -3.24 -3.63
CA HIS A 124 1.42 -3.10 -3.54
C HIS A 124 1.81 -2.43 -2.22
N PRO A 125 2.59 -3.08 -1.34
CA PRO A 125 3.00 -2.52 -0.06
C PRO A 125 4.06 -1.45 -0.25
N GLY A 126 4.03 -0.43 0.62
CA GLY A 126 5.05 0.61 0.73
C GLY A 126 5.77 0.58 2.06
N ASP A 127 6.09 1.74 2.59
CA ASP A 127 6.59 2.00 3.93
C ASP A 127 5.44 2.08 4.96
N ILE A 128 5.78 2.06 6.23
CA ILE A 128 4.85 2.31 7.33
C ILE A 128 4.92 3.78 7.69
N ASP A 129 3.81 4.50 7.49
CA ASP A 129 3.61 5.86 7.99
C ASP A 129 2.75 5.78 9.26
N ILE A 130 3.31 6.13 10.39
CA ILE A 130 2.61 6.10 11.68
C ILE A 130 2.63 7.48 12.34
N TRP A 131 1.45 7.97 12.69
CA TRP A 131 1.32 9.17 13.51
C TRP A 131 1.45 8.84 14.99
N VAL A 132 2.09 9.76 15.72
CA VAL A 132 2.18 9.75 17.18
C VAL A 132 1.73 11.09 17.76
N ASP A 133 1.09 11.04 18.91
CA ASP A 133 0.69 12.24 19.64
C ASP A 133 1.88 12.91 20.38
N GLY A 134 1.61 14.09 20.97
CA GLY A 134 2.58 14.81 21.80
C GLY A 134 3.58 15.68 21.04
N GLY A 135 3.43 15.76 19.71
CA GLY A 135 4.18 16.67 18.86
C GLY A 135 5.67 16.33 18.67
N MET A 136 6.37 17.19 17.91
CA MET A 136 7.75 16.95 17.48
C MET A 136 8.72 16.75 18.65
N ALA A 137 8.62 17.54 19.71
CA ALA A 137 9.58 17.49 20.81
C ALA A 137 9.57 16.14 21.55
N LYS A 138 8.37 15.58 21.80
CA LYS A 138 8.19 14.27 22.45
C LYS A 138 8.69 13.15 21.52
N ALA A 139 8.29 13.19 20.26
CA ALA A 139 8.69 12.20 19.25
C ALA A 139 10.21 12.18 19.02
N MET A 140 10.82 13.34 18.85
CA MET A 140 12.26 13.45 18.64
C MET A 140 13.07 13.02 19.85
N ARG A 141 12.63 13.32 21.07
CA ARG A 141 13.30 12.84 22.30
C ARG A 141 13.32 11.31 22.31
N PHE A 142 12.18 10.68 22.06
CA PHE A 142 12.09 9.23 21.96
C PHE A 142 13.01 8.65 20.87
N CYS A 143 13.00 9.24 19.67
CA CYS A 143 13.86 8.78 18.57
C CYS A 143 15.35 8.89 18.93
N ILE A 144 15.77 10.00 19.54
CA ILE A 144 17.18 10.22 19.94
C ILE A 144 17.59 9.24 21.06
N GLU A 145 16.73 9.02 22.05
CA GLU A 145 16.99 8.08 23.14
C GLU A 145 17.12 6.63 22.63
N LYS A 146 16.25 6.24 21.68
CA LYS A 146 16.22 4.88 21.16
C LYS A 146 17.26 4.58 20.08
N PHE A 147 17.43 5.51 19.13
CA PHE A 147 18.23 5.29 17.91
C PHE A 147 19.47 6.17 17.82
N GLY A 148 19.61 7.17 18.69
CA GLY A 148 20.64 8.20 18.59
C GLY A 148 20.27 9.23 17.52
N ARG A 149 20.95 9.19 16.37
CA ARG A 149 20.68 10.12 15.27
C ARG A 149 19.65 9.54 14.30
N VAL A 150 18.63 10.34 13.95
CA VAL A 150 17.65 10.03 12.90
C VAL A 150 17.55 11.18 11.89
N GLU A 151 17.20 10.87 10.66
CA GLU A 151 16.86 11.87 9.65
C GLU A 151 15.41 12.34 9.88
N TYR A 152 15.20 13.66 9.88
CA TYR A 152 13.88 14.21 10.12
C TYR A 152 13.67 15.53 9.37
N ASP A 153 12.41 15.87 9.17
CA ASP A 153 11.98 17.15 8.64
C ASP A 153 10.92 17.81 9.55
N TYR A 154 10.12 18.72 8.99
CA TYR A 154 9.06 19.42 9.74
C TYR A 154 7.87 18.52 10.11
N VAL A 155 7.71 17.39 9.48
CA VAL A 155 6.50 16.53 9.52
C VAL A 155 6.78 15.20 10.20
N ASN A 156 7.92 14.58 9.90
CA ASN A 156 8.25 13.22 10.28
C ASN A 156 9.74 12.99 10.54
N ALA A 157 10.06 11.79 11.01
CA ALA A 157 11.41 11.24 11.03
C ALA A 157 11.43 9.85 10.40
N HIS A 158 12.48 9.58 9.62
CA HIS A 158 12.81 8.24 9.14
C HIS A 158 13.47 7.46 10.26
N THR A 159 12.87 6.38 10.68
CA THR A 159 13.26 5.65 11.89
C THR A 159 13.62 4.20 11.60
N PRO A 160 14.75 3.69 12.11
CA PRO A 160 15.20 2.32 11.88
C PRO A 160 14.58 1.32 12.88
N PHE A 161 13.24 1.32 13.03
CA PHE A 161 12.56 0.34 13.87
C PHE A 161 12.79 -1.09 13.40
N PHE A 162 12.79 -1.30 12.10
CA PHE A 162 12.96 -2.61 11.49
C PHE A 162 14.05 -2.56 10.43
N LYS A 163 14.66 -3.72 10.14
CA LYS A 163 15.65 -3.86 9.06
C LYS A 163 15.01 -4.16 7.71
N ASP A 164 13.80 -4.67 7.72
CA ASP A 164 13.07 -5.20 6.56
C ASP A 164 11.92 -4.30 6.09
N VAL A 165 11.56 -3.28 6.89
CA VAL A 165 10.48 -2.35 6.60
C VAL A 165 10.91 -0.93 6.99
N GLU A 166 10.74 0.03 6.08
CA GLU A 166 10.93 1.44 6.35
C GLU A 166 9.76 2.01 7.17
N VAL A 167 10.09 2.84 8.16
CA VAL A 167 9.11 3.47 9.05
C VAL A 167 9.33 4.96 9.10
N GLU A 168 8.29 5.71 8.75
CA GLU A 168 8.20 7.15 8.95
C GLU A 168 7.32 7.47 10.16
N LEU A 169 7.91 8.04 11.20
CA LEU A 169 7.23 8.47 12.40
C LEU A 169 6.76 9.91 12.24
N HIS A 170 5.46 10.13 12.13
CA HIS A 170 4.85 11.43 11.90
C HIS A 170 4.34 12.04 13.22
N TRP A 171 4.73 13.26 13.53
CA TRP A 171 4.08 14.10 14.56
C TRP A 171 3.04 15.05 13.96
N ARG A 172 3.00 15.16 12.63
CA ARG A 172 1.98 15.90 11.86
C ARG A 172 1.42 14.98 10.79
N PRO A 173 0.20 14.45 10.97
CA PRO A 173 -0.37 13.47 10.04
C PRO A 173 -0.70 14.08 8.67
N PHE A 174 -0.88 15.41 8.62
CA PHE A 174 -1.11 16.17 7.39
C PHE A 174 -0.70 17.64 7.58
N VAL A 175 -0.40 18.32 6.46
CA VAL A 175 -0.08 19.73 6.40
C VAL A 175 -0.91 20.37 5.28
N PHE A 176 -1.65 21.44 5.60
CA PHE A 176 -2.36 22.21 4.59
C PHE A 176 -1.45 23.28 4.00
N SER A 177 -1.56 23.52 2.69
CA SER A 177 -0.87 24.63 2.01
C SER A 177 -1.29 26.02 2.50
N ASN A 178 -2.52 26.14 3.00
CA ASN A 178 -3.00 27.36 3.62
C ASN A 178 -2.56 27.44 5.08
N LEU A 179 -1.70 28.40 5.41
CA LEU A 179 -1.09 28.53 6.74
C LEU A 179 -2.09 28.67 7.88
N LEU A 180 -3.20 29.41 7.68
CA LEU A 180 -4.22 29.61 8.73
C LEU A 180 -5.01 28.32 9.00
N ARG A 181 -5.37 27.59 7.93
CA ARG A 181 -6.04 26.29 8.06
C ARG A 181 -5.11 25.27 8.69
N ASN A 182 -3.84 25.27 8.31
CA ASN A 182 -2.85 24.39 8.88
C ASN A 182 -2.68 24.66 10.39
N ALA A 183 -2.53 25.90 10.81
CA ALA A 183 -2.39 26.25 12.24
C ALA A 183 -3.59 25.78 13.08
N LYS A 184 -4.82 25.96 12.56
CA LYS A 184 -6.04 25.48 13.24
C LYS A 184 -6.08 23.94 13.34
N ALA A 185 -5.72 23.23 12.26
CA ALA A 185 -5.72 21.78 12.23
C ALA A 185 -4.66 21.20 13.17
N GLN A 186 -3.44 21.75 13.16
CA GLN A 186 -2.37 21.29 14.07
C GLN A 186 -2.76 21.50 15.54
N LYS A 187 -3.35 22.66 15.87
CA LYS A 187 -3.85 22.94 17.23
C LYS A 187 -4.94 21.94 17.67
N TRP A 188 -5.83 21.56 16.76
CA TRP A 188 -6.86 20.55 17.04
C TRP A 188 -6.28 19.15 17.29
N LEU A 189 -5.19 18.80 16.58
CA LEU A 189 -4.51 17.51 16.76
C LEU A 189 -3.72 17.40 18.08
N GLU A 190 -3.36 18.54 18.69
CA GLU A 190 -2.65 18.61 19.96
C GLU A 190 -3.58 18.53 21.19
N THR A 191 -4.90 18.60 20.99
CA THR A 191 -5.92 18.47 22.04
C THR A 191 -6.40 17.02 22.17
#